data_b19fac9e80579d95a1749b04831f6ac2
#
_entry.id   b19fac9e80579d95a1749b04831f6ac2
#
_cell.length_a   1.000
_cell.length_b   1.000
_cell.length_c   1.000
_cell.angle_alpha   90.00
_cell.angle_beta   90.00
_cell.angle_gamma   90.00
#
_symmetry.space_group_name_H-M   'P 1'
#
loop_
_entity.id
_entity.type
_entity.pdbx_description
1 polymer ?
#
loop_
_entity_poly.entity_id
_entity_poly.type
_entity_poly.pdbx_seq_one_letter_code
_entity_poly.pdbx_strand_id
1 'polypeptide(L)'
;MFGPFRQSMVTFGGYVHKQRYRWRLSPTQKAGQRKRMKAVDSVMEVLRSSMEKLGVTPKFLIKAETECPPSSTMLAKDKYTVFSKNHKGYRKSVHRVPKFTKTTNRKNPLGF
;
A
#
# COMPACT_ATOMS: atom_id res chain seq x y z
N MET A 1 18.54 42.91 -22.18
CA MET A 1 18.09 43.24 -20.96
C MET A 1 16.56 43.17 -20.84
N PHE A 2 16.15 42.44 -19.85
CA PHE A 2 14.76 42.08 -19.71
C PHE A 2 14.29 42.51 -18.32
N GLY A 3 13.80 43.75 -18.18
CA GLY A 3 13.43 44.27 -16.89
C GLY A 3 12.51 43.38 -16.07
N PRO A 4 11.28 43.08 -16.47
CA PRO A 4 10.37 42.26 -15.67
C PRO A 4 10.65 40.75 -15.72
N PHE A 5 11.45 40.29 -16.67
CA PHE A 5 11.76 38.86 -16.86
C PHE A 5 13.17 38.49 -16.45
N ARG A 6 13.64 39.07 -15.37
CA ARG A 6 14.91 38.66 -14.79
C ARG A 6 14.80 37.25 -14.27
N GLN A 7 15.73 36.38 -14.66
CA GLN A 7 15.77 35.02 -14.08
C GLN A 7 15.90 35.13 -12.57
N SER A 8 14.87 34.71 -11.88
CA SER A 8 14.97 34.50 -10.45
C SER A 8 15.89 33.32 -10.21
N MET A 9 16.69 33.38 -9.15
CA MET A 9 17.43 32.21 -8.70
C MET A 9 16.43 31.10 -8.40
N VAL A 10 16.72 29.92 -8.91
CA VAL A 10 15.88 28.75 -8.62
C VAL A 10 15.94 28.51 -7.11
N THR A 11 14.85 28.81 -6.46
CA THR A 11 14.70 28.52 -5.04
C THR A 11 14.47 27.03 -4.89
N PHE A 12 15.50 26.31 -4.43
CA PHE A 12 15.40 24.91 -4.07
C PHE A 12 14.66 24.70 -2.74
N GLY A 13 13.73 25.58 -2.43
CA GLY A 13 12.92 25.51 -1.23
C GLY A 13 11.63 24.74 -1.47
N GLY A 14 11.11 24.15 -0.41
CA GLY A 14 9.85 23.42 -0.44
C GLY A 14 10.01 21.91 -0.52
N TYR A 15 8.89 21.24 -0.35
CA TYR A 15 8.81 19.77 -0.37
C TYR A 15 8.45 19.27 -1.75
N VAL A 16 9.10 18.19 -2.15
CA VAL A 16 8.82 17.51 -3.42
C VAL A 16 8.16 16.17 -3.14
N HIS A 17 7.09 15.87 -3.87
CA HIS A 17 6.48 14.55 -3.80
C HIS A 17 7.37 13.51 -4.47
N LYS A 18 7.58 12.39 -3.78
CA LYS A 18 8.23 11.23 -4.39
C LYS A 18 7.39 10.71 -5.54
N GLN A 19 8.06 10.15 -6.54
CA GLN A 19 7.38 9.50 -7.66
C GLN A 19 6.43 8.42 -7.16
N ARG A 20 5.17 8.55 -7.47
CA ARG A 20 4.12 7.68 -6.96
C ARG A 20 3.86 6.48 -7.84
N TYR A 21 4.09 6.60 -9.14
CA TYR A 21 3.77 5.55 -10.09
C TYR A 21 4.53 4.23 -9.85
N ARG A 22 5.70 4.27 -9.22
CA ARG A 22 6.47 3.08 -8.87
C ARG A 22 5.89 2.27 -7.71
N TRP A 23 5.11 2.91 -6.86
CA TRP A 23 4.56 2.29 -5.64
C TRP A 23 3.04 2.18 -5.66
N ARG A 24 2.38 2.89 -6.52
CA ARG A 24 0.94 2.80 -6.68
C ARG A 24 0.56 1.63 -7.56
N LEU A 25 -0.45 0.92 -7.13
CA LEU A 25 -1.12 -0.06 -7.98
C LEU A 25 -1.99 0.67 -9.01
N SER A 26 -1.96 0.21 -10.25
CA SER A 26 -2.88 0.68 -11.29
C SER A 26 -4.31 0.20 -10.99
N PRO A 27 -5.35 0.80 -11.60
CA PRO A 27 -6.72 0.32 -11.45
C PRO A 27 -6.88 -1.17 -11.78
N THR A 28 -6.22 -1.65 -12.81
CA THR A 28 -6.22 -3.07 -13.19
C THR A 28 -5.58 -3.95 -12.12
N GLN A 29 -4.45 -3.53 -11.56
CA GLN A 29 -3.78 -4.26 -10.49
C GLN A 29 -4.62 -4.28 -9.21
N LYS A 30 -5.31 -3.19 -8.89
CA LYS A 30 -6.26 -3.14 -7.77
C LYS A 30 -7.44 -4.09 -7.98
N ALA A 31 -7.98 -4.15 -9.20
CA ALA A 31 -9.03 -5.09 -9.55
C ALA A 31 -8.56 -6.55 -9.40
N GLY A 32 -7.36 -6.85 -9.85
CA GLY A 32 -6.73 -8.15 -9.63
C GLY A 32 -6.57 -8.50 -8.17
N GLN A 33 -6.14 -7.54 -7.36
CA GLN A 33 -6.01 -7.71 -5.90
C GLN A 33 -7.37 -8.01 -5.25
N ARG A 34 -8.40 -7.25 -5.58
CA ARG A 34 -9.77 -7.52 -5.09
C ARG A 34 -10.25 -8.93 -5.45
N LYS A 35 -9.98 -9.36 -6.67
CA LYS A 35 -10.36 -10.70 -7.14
C LYS A 35 -9.66 -11.79 -6.33
N ARG A 36 -8.36 -11.65 -6.06
CA ARG A 36 -7.60 -12.59 -5.23
C ARG A 36 -8.12 -12.63 -3.79
N MET A 37 -8.37 -11.47 -3.19
CA MET A 37 -8.91 -11.39 -1.82
C MET A 37 -10.29 -12.01 -1.73
N LYS A 38 -11.15 -11.79 -2.70
CA LYS A 38 -12.48 -12.40 -2.77
C LYS A 38 -12.41 -13.93 -2.89
N ALA A 39 -11.45 -14.44 -3.65
CA ALA A 39 -11.21 -15.87 -3.74
C ALA A 39 -10.78 -16.48 -2.40
N VAL A 40 -9.90 -15.80 -1.66
CA VAL A 40 -9.49 -16.22 -0.32
C VAL A 40 -10.69 -16.18 0.65
N ASP A 41 -11.48 -15.13 0.61
CA ASP A 41 -12.68 -15.00 1.46
C ASP A 41 -13.68 -16.15 1.20
N SER A 42 -13.86 -16.54 -0.07
CA SER A 42 -14.73 -17.67 -0.43
C SER A 42 -14.23 -18.98 0.14
N VAL A 43 -12.93 -19.23 0.11
CA VAL A 43 -12.31 -20.43 0.71
C VAL A 43 -12.51 -20.44 2.22
N MET A 44 -12.28 -19.31 2.87
CA MET A 44 -12.48 -19.18 4.32
C MET A 44 -13.91 -19.40 4.73
N GLU A 45 -14.87 -18.92 3.96
CA GLU A 45 -16.30 -19.12 4.21
C GLU A 45 -16.70 -20.59 4.08
N VAL A 46 -16.22 -21.27 3.05
CA VAL A 46 -16.46 -22.72 2.86
C VAL A 46 -15.87 -23.53 4.00
N LEU A 47 -14.64 -23.20 4.43
CA LEU A 47 -13.99 -23.87 5.56
C LEU A 47 -14.79 -23.66 6.85
N ARG A 48 -15.21 -22.45 7.13
CA ARG A 48 -16.02 -22.12 8.30
C ARG A 48 -17.32 -22.92 8.31
N SER A 49 -18.07 -22.86 7.23
CA SER A 49 -19.35 -23.58 7.09
C SER A 49 -19.19 -25.10 7.23
N SER A 50 -18.13 -25.65 6.67
CA SER A 50 -17.85 -27.10 6.77
C SER A 50 -17.49 -27.51 8.18
N MET A 51 -16.66 -26.75 8.87
CA MET A 51 -16.27 -27.02 10.24
C MET A 51 -17.43 -26.82 11.23
N GLU A 52 -18.28 -25.86 10.98
CA GLU A 52 -19.50 -25.62 11.76
C GLU A 52 -20.47 -26.81 11.66
N LYS A 53 -20.64 -27.35 10.47
CA LYS A 53 -21.45 -28.59 10.24
C LYS A 53 -20.87 -29.79 10.96
N LEU A 54 -19.56 -29.88 11.09
CA LEU A 54 -18.89 -30.97 11.81
C LEU A 54 -18.82 -30.73 13.32
N GLY A 55 -19.21 -29.55 13.80
CA GLY A 55 -19.15 -29.18 15.23
C GLY A 55 -17.74 -29.03 15.78
N VAL A 56 -16.74 -28.85 14.90
CA VAL A 56 -15.32 -28.72 15.30
C VAL A 56 -14.83 -27.32 14.94
N THR A 57 -14.19 -26.65 15.90
CA THR A 57 -13.52 -25.35 15.68
C THR A 57 -12.01 -25.54 15.82
N PRO A 58 -11.30 -25.83 14.73
CA PRO A 58 -9.87 -26.04 14.81
C PRO A 58 -9.12 -24.73 15.08
N LYS A 59 -8.05 -24.81 15.88
CA LYS A 59 -7.24 -23.64 16.24
C LYS A 59 -6.65 -22.92 15.02
N PHE A 60 -6.33 -23.65 13.96
CA PHE A 60 -5.78 -23.04 12.75
C PHE A 60 -6.80 -22.15 12.04
N LEU A 61 -8.08 -22.47 12.09
CA LEU A 61 -9.13 -21.64 11.49
C LEU A 61 -9.28 -20.31 12.24
N ILE A 62 -9.30 -20.37 13.56
CA ILE A 62 -9.35 -19.17 14.41
C ILE A 62 -8.15 -18.27 14.14
N LYS A 63 -6.96 -18.86 14.06
CA LYS A 63 -5.73 -18.13 13.73
C LYS A 63 -5.81 -17.50 12.34
N ALA A 64 -6.26 -18.23 11.34
CA ALA A 64 -6.40 -17.73 9.98
C ALA A 64 -7.42 -16.59 9.89
N GLU A 65 -8.53 -16.67 10.59
CA GLU A 65 -9.53 -15.60 10.65
C GLU A 65 -9.00 -14.33 11.31
N THR A 66 -8.16 -14.48 12.32
CA THR A 66 -7.51 -13.35 13.00
C THR A 66 -6.44 -12.69 12.12
N GLU A 67 -5.64 -13.48 11.43
CA GLU A 67 -4.56 -12.99 10.57
C GLU A 67 -5.07 -12.46 9.22
N CYS A 68 -6.16 -13.02 8.70
CA CYS A 68 -6.74 -12.68 7.41
C CYS A 68 -8.19 -12.19 7.57
N PRO A 69 -8.40 -10.94 8.01
CA PRO A 69 -9.74 -10.39 8.10
C PRO A 69 -10.42 -10.34 6.72
N PRO A 70 -11.78 -10.39 6.66
CA PRO A 70 -12.51 -10.31 5.40
C PRO A 70 -12.15 -9.05 4.60
N SER A 71 -12.05 -9.16 3.30
CA SER A 71 -11.68 -8.04 2.44
C SER A 71 -12.67 -6.86 2.51
N SER A 72 -13.93 -7.14 2.83
CA SER A 72 -14.96 -6.11 3.01
C SER A 72 -14.73 -5.20 4.21
N THR A 73 -14.08 -5.69 5.26
CA THR A 73 -13.77 -4.92 6.48
C THR A 73 -12.45 -4.18 6.42
N MET A 74 -11.60 -4.52 5.45
CA MET A 74 -10.29 -3.88 5.29
C MET A 74 -10.40 -2.48 4.71
N LEU A 75 -9.64 -1.55 5.26
CA LEU A 75 -9.47 -0.22 4.67
C LEU A 75 -8.70 -0.31 3.36
N ALA A 76 -8.97 0.61 2.44
CA ALA A 76 -8.29 0.64 1.14
C ALA A 76 -6.77 0.73 1.27
N LYS A 77 -6.27 1.47 2.26
CA LYS A 77 -4.84 1.57 2.55
C LYS A 77 -4.20 0.23 2.91
N ASP A 78 -4.92 -0.63 3.59
CA ASP A 78 -4.41 -1.94 4.01
C ASP A 78 -4.62 -3.00 2.93
N LYS A 79 -5.70 -2.88 2.18
CA LYS A 79 -6.04 -3.78 1.08
C LYS A 79 -5.04 -3.73 -0.08
N TYR A 80 -4.51 -2.53 -0.39
CA TYR A 80 -3.67 -2.30 -1.57
C TYR A 80 -2.21 -1.99 -1.24
N THR A 81 -1.78 -2.20 -0.01
CA THR A 81 -0.40 -1.98 0.40
C THR A 81 0.29 -3.27 0.79
N VAL A 82 1.59 -3.30 0.55
CA VAL A 82 2.43 -4.46 0.86
C VAL A 82 3.57 -4.02 1.78
N PHE A 83 3.98 -4.87 2.70
CA PHE A 83 5.06 -4.58 3.65
C PHE A 83 6.47 -4.83 3.07
N SER A 84 6.59 -5.48 1.94
CA SER A 84 7.88 -5.71 1.31
C SER A 84 8.37 -4.46 0.58
N LYS A 85 9.57 -3.99 0.92
CA LYS A 85 10.20 -2.81 0.30
C LYS A 85 10.42 -2.94 -1.21
N ASN A 86 10.56 -4.16 -1.68
CA ASN A 86 10.87 -4.46 -3.07
C ASN A 86 9.62 -4.69 -3.92
N HIS A 87 8.47 -4.65 -3.28
CA HIS A 87 7.21 -4.92 -3.97
C HIS A 87 6.49 -3.63 -4.38
N LYS A 88 5.86 -3.66 -5.54
CA LYS A 88 4.95 -2.59 -5.95
C LYS A 88 3.76 -2.54 -4.99
N GLY A 89 3.37 -1.37 -4.57
CA GLY A 89 2.35 -1.21 -3.52
C GLY A 89 2.92 -1.10 -2.11
N TYR A 90 4.25 -1.06 -1.96
CA TYR A 90 4.87 -0.85 -0.66
C TYR A 90 4.43 0.48 -0.05
N ARG A 91 3.93 0.41 1.16
CA ARG A 91 3.46 1.58 1.89
C ARG A 91 4.62 2.34 2.50
N LYS A 92 4.80 3.57 2.07
CA LYS A 92 5.73 4.50 2.69
C LYS A 92 4.98 5.49 3.56
N SER A 93 5.48 5.72 4.76
CA SER A 93 4.89 6.66 5.72
C SER A 93 5.02 8.11 5.25
N VAL A 94 6.08 8.44 4.53
CA VAL A 94 6.36 9.80 4.08
C VAL A 94 6.45 9.84 2.56
N HIS A 95 5.74 10.79 1.96
CA HIS A 95 5.70 11.00 0.51
C HIS A 95 6.30 12.33 0.08
N ARG A 96 6.65 13.18 1.03
CA ARG A 96 7.24 14.49 0.81
C ARG A 96 8.64 14.52 1.38
N VAL A 97 9.57 15.01 0.60
CA VAL A 97 10.96 15.17 1.00
C VAL A 97 11.46 16.54 0.54
N PRO A 98 12.47 17.13 1.19
CA PRO A 98 13.00 18.44 0.80
C PRO A 98 13.53 18.47 -0.62
N LYS A 99 14.12 17.38 -1.06
CA LYS A 99 14.71 17.26 -2.40
C LYS A 99 14.53 15.84 -2.93
N PHE A 100 14.11 15.73 -4.18
CA PHE A 100 14.01 14.44 -4.84
C PHE A 100 15.36 14.05 -5.45
N THR A 101 16.02 13.08 -4.83
CA THR A 101 17.28 12.52 -5.29
C THR A 101 17.22 10.99 -5.24
N LYS A 102 18.22 10.32 -5.81
CA LYS A 102 18.34 8.86 -5.68
C LYS A 102 18.35 8.42 -4.21
N THR A 103 19.01 9.18 -3.36
CA THR A 103 19.09 8.89 -1.92
C THR A 103 17.74 9.06 -1.24
N THR A 104 17.04 10.18 -1.43
CA THR A 104 15.73 10.42 -0.81
C THR A 104 14.64 9.51 -1.36
N ASN A 105 14.80 8.99 -2.56
CA ASN A 105 13.88 7.99 -3.10
C ASN A 105 14.02 6.62 -2.40
N ARG A 106 15.21 6.30 -1.93
CA ARG A 106 15.49 5.03 -1.23
C ARG A 106 15.30 5.15 0.29
N LYS A 107 15.74 6.25 0.86
CA LYS A 107 15.74 6.49 2.30
C LYS A 107 15.23 7.90 2.59
N ASN A 108 14.35 8.04 3.54
CA ASN A 108 13.91 9.36 3.99
C ASN A 108 15.03 10.05 4.78
N PRO A 109 15.24 11.37 4.58
CA PRO A 109 16.11 12.15 5.44
C PRO A 109 15.56 12.18 6.86
N LEU A 110 16.42 12.56 7.79
CA LEU A 110 16.04 12.69 9.20
C LEU A 110 14.86 13.65 9.34
N GLY A 111 13.83 13.23 10.07
CA GLY A 111 12.61 14.02 10.28
C GLY A 111 11.54 13.87 9.19
N PHE A 112 11.77 13.03 8.21
CA PHE A 112 10.83 12.73 7.12
C PHE A 112 10.62 11.20 7.02
#